data_faeeed0dd1a9dde5fe9af85c411315d5
#
_entry.id   faeeed0dd1a9dde5fe9af85c411315d5
#
_cell.length_a   1.000
_cell.length_b   1.000
_cell.length_c   1.000
_cell.angle_alpha   90.00
_cell.angle_beta   90.00
_cell.angle_gamma   90.00
#
_symmetry.space_group_name_H-M   'P 1'
#
loop_
_entity.id
_entity.type
_entity.pdbx_description
1 polymer ?
#
loop_
_entity_poly.entity_id
_entity_poly.type
_entity_poly.pdbx_seq_one_letter_code
_entity_poly.pdbx_strand_id
1 'polypeptide(L)'
;MKSAFLTIDGRACGIRVSTAGSVRERMRGLLGHQRLASDEALLLVPCRSVHTFGMNFPIDILFIDRQWHVVAIHRRVPQARMLFCLSATRTLEMSAGMADVLSIETGTRIGLEAYA
;
A
#
# COMPACT_ATOMS: atom_id res chain seq x y z
N MET A 1 -10.91 -6.07 -8.94
CA MET A 1 -9.47 -5.83 -8.67
C MET A 1 -8.71 -7.14 -8.75
N LYS A 2 -7.47 -7.08 -9.22
CA LYS A 2 -6.61 -8.26 -9.25
C LYS A 2 -6.04 -8.51 -7.86
N SER A 3 -5.81 -9.76 -7.53
CA SER A 3 -5.24 -10.16 -6.24
C SER A 3 -3.96 -10.96 -6.45
N ALA A 4 -3.02 -10.79 -5.53
CA ALA A 4 -1.75 -11.49 -5.53
C ALA A 4 -1.20 -11.54 -4.11
N PHE A 5 -0.11 -12.27 -3.91
CA PHE A 5 0.61 -12.25 -2.64
C PHE A 5 1.77 -11.26 -2.71
N LEU A 6 2.00 -10.56 -1.61
CA LEU A 6 3.11 -9.61 -1.48
C LEU A 6 4.41 -10.37 -1.28
N THR A 7 5.47 -9.92 -1.96
CA THR A 7 6.83 -10.34 -1.65
C THR A 7 7.66 -9.14 -1.20
N ILE A 8 8.56 -9.38 -0.26
CA ILE A 8 9.45 -8.37 0.29
C ILE A 8 10.87 -8.89 0.10
N ASP A 9 11.66 -8.19 -0.72
CA ASP A 9 13.00 -8.61 -1.12
C ASP A 9 13.01 -10.06 -1.63
N GLY A 10 11.98 -10.40 -2.41
CA GLY A 10 11.83 -11.72 -3.02
C GLY A 10 11.21 -12.80 -2.14
N ARG A 11 10.85 -12.48 -0.89
CA ARG A 11 10.28 -13.45 0.05
C ARG A 11 8.79 -13.23 0.23
N ALA A 12 8.01 -14.29 0.17
CA ALA A 12 6.59 -14.23 0.46
C ALA A 12 6.39 -13.94 1.97
N CYS A 13 5.41 -13.09 2.27
CA CYS A 13 5.15 -12.68 3.67
C CYS A 13 3.71 -12.92 4.12
N GLY A 14 2.90 -13.61 3.32
CA GLY A 14 1.53 -13.94 3.70
C GLY A 14 0.52 -12.81 3.57
N ILE A 15 0.89 -11.69 2.96
CA ILE A 15 0.00 -10.56 2.76
C ILE A 15 -0.69 -10.69 1.40
N ARG A 16 -2.01 -10.59 1.37
CA ARG A 16 -2.79 -10.58 0.14
C ARG A 16 -2.97 -9.15 -0.33
N VAL A 17 -2.60 -8.90 -1.57
CA VAL A 17 -2.67 -7.57 -2.18
C VAL A 17 -3.77 -7.53 -3.21
N SER A 18 -4.67 -6.55 -3.09
CA SER A 18 -5.64 -6.21 -4.12
C SER A 18 -5.11 -5.00 -4.87
N THR A 19 -5.15 -5.04 -6.20
CA THR A 19 -4.63 -3.94 -7.02
C THR A 19 -5.79 -3.11 -7.58
N ALA A 20 -5.78 -1.82 -7.27
CA ALA A 20 -6.71 -0.83 -7.81
C ALA A 20 -6.04 -0.14 -9.01
N GLY A 21 -6.40 -0.54 -10.23
CA GLY A 21 -5.78 -0.06 -11.46
C GLY A 21 -6.62 0.95 -12.24
N SER A 22 -7.94 0.95 -12.06
CA SER A 22 -8.80 1.92 -12.74
C SER A 22 -8.88 3.23 -11.94
N VAL A 23 -9.24 4.32 -12.63
CA VAL A 23 -9.46 5.61 -11.96
C VAL A 23 -10.48 5.47 -10.83
N ARG A 24 -11.58 4.77 -11.11
CA ARG A 24 -12.65 4.58 -10.13
C ARG A 24 -12.18 3.80 -8.91
N GLU A 25 -11.44 2.73 -9.12
CA GLU A 25 -10.91 1.91 -8.02
C GLU A 25 -9.93 2.72 -7.17
N ARG A 26 -9.03 3.48 -7.81
CA ARG A 26 -8.06 4.32 -7.09
C ARG A 26 -8.76 5.40 -6.27
N MET A 27 -9.78 6.05 -6.83
CA MET A 27 -10.51 7.09 -6.11
C MET A 27 -11.25 6.54 -4.89
N ARG A 28 -11.75 5.31 -5.00
CA ARG A 28 -12.43 4.68 -3.89
C ARG A 28 -11.46 4.24 -2.80
N GLY A 29 -10.36 3.58 -3.20
CA GLY A 29 -9.34 3.09 -2.26
C GLY A 29 -9.95 2.33 -1.09
N LEU A 30 -9.59 2.75 0.13
CA LEU A 30 -10.11 2.16 1.38
C LEU A 30 -11.30 2.94 1.96
N LEU A 31 -11.83 3.91 1.24
CA LEU A 31 -12.98 4.67 1.72
C LEU A 31 -14.18 3.75 1.94
N GLY A 32 -14.85 3.92 3.06
CA GLY A 32 -16.01 3.10 3.42
C GLY A 32 -15.67 1.76 4.05
N HIS A 33 -14.39 1.37 4.09
CA HIS A 33 -13.99 0.15 4.79
C HIS A 33 -14.04 0.38 6.30
N GLN A 34 -14.42 -0.66 7.04
CA GLN A 34 -14.43 -0.61 8.50
C GLN A 34 -13.04 -0.81 9.08
N ARG A 35 -12.23 -1.60 8.41
CA ARG A 35 -10.86 -1.89 8.82
C ARG A 35 -10.11 -2.53 7.64
N LEU A 36 -8.80 -2.61 7.80
CA LEU A 36 -7.93 -3.37 6.92
C LEU A 36 -7.24 -4.43 7.78
N ALA A 37 -7.41 -5.70 7.43
CA ALA A 37 -6.80 -6.78 8.18
C ALA A 37 -5.28 -6.76 8.03
N SER A 38 -4.57 -7.32 9.01
CA SER A 38 -3.10 -7.32 9.02
C SER A 38 -2.50 -8.13 7.87
N ASP A 39 -3.26 -9.06 7.28
CA ASP A 39 -2.83 -9.88 6.14
C ASP A 39 -3.34 -9.35 4.80
N GLU A 40 -3.84 -8.12 4.77
CA GLU A 40 -4.38 -7.49 3.57
C GLU A 40 -3.66 -6.20 3.26
N ALA A 41 -3.54 -5.88 1.97
CA ALA A 41 -3.00 -4.61 1.50
C ALA A 41 -3.70 -4.21 0.21
N LEU A 42 -3.68 -2.91 -0.08
CA LEU A 42 -4.23 -2.35 -1.31
C LEU A 42 -3.12 -1.65 -2.06
N LEU A 43 -2.92 -2.04 -3.32
CA LEU A 43 -1.95 -1.41 -4.22
C LEU A 43 -2.69 -0.53 -5.20
N LEU A 44 -2.33 0.75 -5.25
CA LEU A 44 -2.90 1.72 -6.17
C LEU A 44 -1.87 1.99 -7.28
N VAL A 45 -2.27 1.75 -8.54
CA VAL A 45 -1.38 1.86 -9.71
C VAL A 45 -2.14 2.49 -10.88
N PRO A 46 -1.65 3.56 -11.49
CA PRO A 46 -0.59 4.45 -11.03
C PRO A 46 -1.05 5.32 -9.86
N CYS A 47 -0.17 5.64 -8.94
CA CYS A 47 -0.54 6.49 -7.80
C CYS A 47 0.71 7.10 -7.19
N ARG A 48 0.70 8.42 -7.01
CA ARG A 48 1.76 9.15 -6.32
C ARG A 48 1.22 10.10 -5.26
N SER A 49 -0.09 10.04 -5.01
CA SER A 49 -0.68 10.84 -3.93
C SER A 49 -1.87 10.10 -3.35
N VAL A 50 -2.05 10.22 -2.03
CA VAL A 50 -3.18 9.62 -1.33
C VAL A 50 -3.69 10.61 -0.29
N HIS A 51 -4.95 10.43 0.10
CA HIS A 51 -5.52 11.16 1.23
C HIS A 51 -6.22 10.18 2.16
N THR A 52 -6.28 10.54 3.43
CA THR A 52 -6.96 9.73 4.45
C THR A 52 -8.23 10.38 4.95
N PHE A 53 -8.74 11.39 4.25
CA PHE A 53 -10.05 11.97 4.54
C PHE A 53 -11.13 10.91 4.36
N GLY A 54 -11.99 10.75 5.35
CA GLY A 54 -13.05 9.75 5.32
C GLY A 54 -12.62 8.33 5.67
N MET A 55 -11.36 8.13 6.00
CA MET A 55 -10.87 6.83 6.51
C MET A 55 -11.35 6.62 7.94
N ASN A 56 -11.62 5.36 8.30
CA ASN A 56 -12.10 5.00 9.63
C ASN A 56 -11.01 4.46 10.55
N PHE A 57 -9.78 4.35 10.05
CA PHE A 57 -8.68 3.72 10.78
C PHE A 57 -7.35 4.24 10.24
N PRO A 58 -6.28 4.22 11.05
CA PRO A 58 -4.95 4.58 10.56
C PRO A 58 -4.38 3.48 9.68
N ILE A 59 -3.47 3.86 8.79
CA ILE A 59 -2.82 2.92 7.86
C ILE A 59 -1.34 3.27 7.71
N ASP A 60 -0.56 2.27 7.29
CA ASP A 60 0.79 2.51 6.79
C ASP A 60 0.71 2.74 5.29
N ILE A 61 1.44 3.73 4.79
CA ILE A 61 1.45 4.10 3.37
C ILE A 61 2.89 4.01 2.86
N LEU A 62 3.09 3.19 1.83
CA LEU A 62 4.39 3.00 1.19
C LEU A 62 4.33 3.53 -0.23
N PHE A 63 5.16 4.51 -0.55
CA PHE A 63 5.33 4.99 -1.91
C PHE A 63 6.45 4.19 -2.58
N ILE A 64 6.18 3.70 -3.79
CA ILE A 64 7.03 2.74 -4.51
C ILE A 64 7.33 3.29 -5.90
N ASP A 65 8.60 3.21 -6.32
CA ASP A 65 9.05 3.71 -7.61
C ASP A 65 8.84 2.70 -8.74
N ARG A 66 9.32 3.06 -9.94
CA ARG A 66 9.16 2.24 -11.14
C ARG A 66 9.87 0.89 -11.03
N GLN A 67 10.95 0.83 -10.29
CA GLN A 67 11.70 -0.41 -10.08
C GLN A 67 11.20 -1.21 -8.88
N TRP A 68 10.05 -0.82 -8.32
CA TRP A 68 9.44 -1.49 -7.16
C TRP A 68 10.22 -1.34 -5.86
N HIS A 69 11.03 -0.30 -5.74
CA HIS A 69 11.68 0.03 -4.48
C HIS A 69 10.83 1.00 -3.67
N VAL A 70 10.76 0.79 -2.37
CA VAL A 70 10.10 1.71 -1.45
C VAL A 70 10.94 2.98 -1.38
N VAL A 71 10.34 4.12 -1.71
CA VAL A 71 11.04 5.41 -1.69
C VAL A 71 10.61 6.29 -0.51
N ALA A 72 9.45 6.02 0.07
CA ALA A 72 8.97 6.73 1.25
C ALA A 72 8.00 5.86 2.02
N ILE A 73 8.05 5.94 3.35
CA ILE A 73 7.15 5.22 4.25
C ILE A 73 6.54 6.22 5.21
N HIS A 74 5.22 6.20 5.28
CA HIS A 74 4.47 6.98 6.27
C HIS A 74 3.72 6.01 7.16
N ARG A 75 4.11 5.96 8.42
CA ARG A 75 3.61 4.96 9.38
C ARG A 75 2.45 5.52 10.18
N ARG A 76 1.44 4.67 10.41
CA ARG A 76 0.31 4.98 11.29
C ARG A 76 -0.34 6.32 10.95
N VAL A 77 -0.61 6.52 9.67
CA VAL A 77 -1.17 7.77 9.18
C VAL A 77 -2.63 7.89 9.65
N PRO A 78 -2.96 8.92 10.42
CA PRO A 78 -4.33 9.10 10.91
C PRO A 78 -5.24 9.67 9.82
N GLN A 79 -6.50 9.92 10.17
CA GLN A 79 -7.45 10.57 9.28
C GLN A 79 -7.00 11.99 8.91
N ALA A 80 -7.56 12.51 7.82
CA ALA A 80 -7.44 13.90 7.38
C ALA A 80 -6.01 14.32 7.04
N ARG A 81 -5.26 13.42 6.40
CA ARG A 81 -3.93 13.73 5.86
C ARG A 81 -3.94 13.65 4.34
N MET A 82 -3.06 14.41 3.73
CA MET A 82 -2.80 14.34 2.30
C MET A 82 -1.29 14.17 2.12
N LEU A 83 -0.90 13.15 1.38
CA LEU A 83 0.49 12.78 1.18
C LEU A 83 0.76 12.60 -0.31
N PHE A 84 1.94 12.99 -0.75
CA PHE A 84 2.35 12.74 -2.13
C PHE A 84 3.84 12.46 -2.20
N CYS A 85 4.26 11.80 -3.30
CA CYS A 85 5.67 11.49 -3.56
C CYS A 85 5.88 11.51 -5.07
N LEU A 86 6.64 12.48 -5.56
CA LEU A 86 6.81 12.69 -7.00
C LEU A 86 7.55 11.54 -7.68
N SER A 87 8.44 10.86 -6.96
CA SER A 87 9.17 9.72 -7.51
C SER A 87 8.39 8.41 -7.48
N ALA A 88 7.22 8.40 -6.86
CA ALA A 88 6.40 7.20 -6.79
C ALA A 88 5.61 6.99 -8.08
N THR A 89 5.40 5.73 -8.44
CA THR A 89 4.49 5.34 -9.52
C THR A 89 3.35 4.49 -8.99
N ARG A 90 3.48 3.97 -7.78
CA ARG A 90 2.45 3.20 -7.11
C ARG A 90 2.53 3.40 -5.61
N THR A 91 1.43 3.12 -4.95
CA THR A 91 1.30 3.29 -3.50
C THR A 91 0.68 2.05 -2.90
N LEU A 92 1.30 1.52 -1.84
CA LEU A 92 0.79 0.36 -1.11
C LEU A 92 0.26 0.83 0.24
N GLU A 93 -1.01 0.51 0.52
CA GLU A 93 -1.64 0.80 1.79
C GLU A 93 -1.82 -0.50 2.57
N MET A 94 -1.43 -0.50 3.84
CA MET A 94 -1.54 -1.67 4.69
C MET A 94 -1.92 -1.28 6.11
N SER A 95 -2.29 -2.26 6.91
CA SER A 95 -2.69 -2.05 8.29
C SER A 95 -1.60 -1.33 9.07
N ALA A 96 -1.98 -0.41 9.94
CA ALA A 96 -1.02 0.36 10.74
C ALA A 96 -0.10 -0.56 11.54
N GLY A 97 1.19 -0.30 11.46
CA GLY A 97 2.21 -1.09 12.15
C GLY A 97 2.81 -2.21 11.31
N MET A 98 2.19 -2.57 10.18
CA MET A 98 2.69 -3.70 9.38
C MET A 98 4.02 -3.42 8.71
N ALA A 99 4.31 -2.17 8.36
CA ALA A 99 5.62 -1.84 7.81
C ALA A 99 6.74 -2.20 8.79
N ASP A 100 6.52 -1.97 10.08
CA ASP A 100 7.50 -2.34 11.12
C ASP A 100 7.54 -3.85 11.33
N VAL A 101 6.38 -4.52 11.40
CA VAL A 101 6.32 -5.97 11.58
C VAL A 101 7.07 -6.69 10.47
N LEU A 102 6.96 -6.20 9.24
CA LEU A 102 7.59 -6.79 8.07
C LEU A 102 9.01 -6.25 7.81
N SER A 103 9.50 -5.38 8.67
CA SER A 103 10.83 -4.76 8.55
C SER A 103 11.03 -4.06 7.20
N ILE A 104 9.99 -3.41 6.70
CA ILE A 104 10.07 -2.67 5.45
C ILE A 104 10.77 -1.34 5.68
N GLU A 105 11.76 -1.04 4.86
CA GLU A 105 12.52 0.19 4.92
C GLU A 105 12.59 0.83 3.54
N THR A 106 13.02 2.09 3.48
CA THR A 106 13.35 2.72 2.22
C THR A 106 14.41 1.91 1.51
N GLY A 107 14.20 1.61 0.24
CA GLY A 107 15.07 0.74 -0.54
C GLY A 107 14.62 -0.71 -0.59
N THR A 108 13.71 -1.14 0.28
CA THR A 108 13.14 -2.48 0.22
C THR A 108 12.44 -2.69 -1.13
N ARG A 109 12.65 -3.85 -1.74
CA ARG A 109 11.98 -4.19 -2.99
C ARG A 109 10.67 -4.91 -2.71
N ILE A 110 9.61 -4.37 -3.28
CA ILE A 110 8.26 -4.95 -3.20
C ILE A 110 8.01 -5.74 -4.48
N GLY A 111 7.32 -6.83 -4.37
CA GLY A 111 6.90 -7.61 -5.54
C GLY A 111 5.54 -8.23 -5.32
N LEU A 112 4.98 -8.74 -6.40
CA LEU A 112 3.72 -9.46 -6.37
C LEU A 112 3.92 -10.84 -6.95
N GLU A 113 3.35 -11.83 -6.28
CA GLU A 113 3.38 -13.22 -6.72
C GLU A 113 1.95 -13.68 -6.94
N ALA A 114 1.67 -14.19 -8.13
CA ALA A 114 0.32 -14.62 -8.48
C ALA A 114 -0.11 -15.79 -7.60
N TYR A 115 -1.41 -15.92 -7.40
CA TYR A 115 -1.95 -17.11 -6.76
C TYR A 115 -1.66 -18.33 -7.65
N ALA A 116 -1.20 -19.38 -7.02
CA ALA A 116 -0.89 -20.63 -7.71
C ALA A 116 -2.17 -21.36 -8.13
#